data_f455b454bc4fada890ed3ecffc698780
#
_entry.id   f455b454bc4fada890ed3ecffc698780
#
_cell.length_a   1.000
_cell.length_b   1.000
_cell.length_c   1.000
_cell.angle_alpha   90.00
_cell.angle_beta   90.00
_cell.angle_gamma   90.00
#
_symmetry.space_group_name_H-M   'P 1'
#
loop_
_entity.id
_entity.type
_entity.pdbx_description
1 polymer ?
#
loop_
_entity_poly.entity_id
_entity_poly.type
_entity_poly.pdbx_seq_one_letter_code
_entity_poly.pdbx_strand_id
1 'polypeptide(L)'
;LEADYWKPIQAGELDNSDTHKVTGLTSNQKTVFHPSAYNLKTPMSPHAAANIDGVTISVKKMKVPTTKNNLVIEGAGGLLVPLNENETIADLIQPTDKVIIVSRHYLGSINHTLLTVEALKSRNLNIHGILFSGAEHPTTEKIIATMSGVTILGRIEEEPYFDQNVVKEYAAILKSKL
;
A
#
# COMPACT_ATOMS: atom_id res chain seq x y z
N LEU A 1 12.54 8.78 0.72
CA LEU A 1 12.83 8.34 -0.65
C LEU A 1 12.74 9.47 -1.68
N GLU A 2 11.96 10.54 -1.38
CA GLU A 2 11.63 11.58 -2.39
C GLU A 2 11.05 10.93 -3.68
N ALA A 3 10.31 9.84 -3.51
CA ALA A 3 9.77 9.02 -4.58
C ALA A 3 8.51 9.65 -5.16
N ASP A 4 8.20 9.31 -6.41
CA ASP A 4 6.90 9.58 -7.00
C ASP A 4 5.83 8.67 -6.37
N TYR A 5 4.59 9.07 -6.47
CA TYR A 5 3.46 8.34 -5.91
C TYR A 5 2.40 8.03 -6.97
N TRP A 6 1.91 6.81 -6.94
CA TRP A 6 0.82 6.38 -7.81
C TRP A 6 -0.13 5.45 -7.07
N LYS A 7 -1.41 5.82 -7.06
CA LYS A 7 -2.51 4.96 -6.64
C LYS A 7 -3.30 4.56 -7.88
N PRO A 8 -3.07 3.34 -8.43
CA PRO A 8 -3.67 2.90 -9.69
C PRO A 8 -5.19 2.98 -9.72
N ILE A 9 -5.82 2.68 -8.58
CA ILE A 9 -7.27 2.62 -8.45
C ILE A 9 -7.70 3.41 -7.22
N GLN A 10 -8.53 4.42 -7.42
CA GLN A 10 -9.25 5.15 -6.37
C GLN A 10 -10.73 4.75 -6.44
N ALA A 11 -11.32 4.36 -5.31
CA ALA A 11 -12.74 4.03 -5.19
C ALA A 11 -13.38 4.89 -4.11
N GLY A 12 -14.31 5.75 -4.52
CA GLY A 12 -14.93 6.76 -3.66
C GLY A 12 -14.00 7.93 -3.30
N GLU A 13 -14.54 8.91 -2.59
CA GLU A 13 -13.83 10.09 -2.07
C GLU A 13 -12.97 10.83 -3.12
N LEU A 14 -13.45 10.96 -4.36
CA LEU A 14 -12.65 11.51 -5.46
C LEU A 14 -12.16 12.94 -5.21
N ASP A 15 -12.95 13.75 -4.48
CA ASP A 15 -12.59 15.13 -4.13
C ASP A 15 -11.59 15.21 -2.95
N ASN A 16 -11.44 14.12 -2.17
CA ASN A 16 -10.51 14.00 -1.05
C ASN A 16 -9.82 12.63 -1.07
N SER A 17 -9.28 12.26 -2.23
CA SER A 17 -8.67 10.96 -2.49
C SER A 17 -7.41 10.73 -1.66
N ASP A 18 -6.95 9.48 -1.60
CA ASP A 18 -5.69 9.15 -0.93
C ASP A 18 -4.51 9.93 -1.54
N THR A 19 -4.52 10.15 -2.86
CA THR A 19 -3.54 11.01 -3.53
C THR A 19 -3.57 12.45 -2.99
N HIS A 20 -4.74 13.04 -2.75
CA HIS A 20 -4.85 14.37 -2.14
C HIS A 20 -4.29 14.38 -0.72
N LYS A 21 -4.61 13.36 0.10
CA LYS A 21 -4.11 13.23 1.48
C LYS A 21 -2.58 13.11 1.50
N VAL A 22 -2.01 12.23 0.68
CA VAL A 22 -0.55 12.04 0.59
C VAL A 22 0.14 13.31 0.07
N THR A 23 -0.47 14.02 -0.91
CA THR A 23 0.04 15.31 -1.40
C THR A 23 0.12 16.33 -0.26
N GLY A 24 -0.93 16.45 0.56
CA GLY A 24 -0.96 17.38 1.70
C GLY A 24 0.08 17.06 2.78
N LEU A 25 0.46 15.78 2.93
CA LEU A 25 1.46 15.32 3.89
C LEU A 25 2.89 15.35 3.35
N THR A 26 3.08 15.49 2.06
CA THR A 26 4.41 15.50 1.43
C THR A 26 5.00 16.90 1.43
N SER A 27 6.19 17.05 1.97
CA SER A 27 6.86 18.36 2.14
C SER A 27 8.00 18.62 1.15
N ASN A 28 8.42 17.61 0.38
CA ASN A 28 9.48 17.78 -0.62
C ASN A 28 8.91 18.27 -1.96
N GLN A 29 9.79 18.84 -2.81
CA GLN A 29 9.43 19.41 -4.11
C GLN A 29 9.72 18.47 -5.30
N LYS A 30 10.18 17.24 -5.03
CA LYS A 30 10.61 16.29 -6.06
C LYS A 30 9.56 15.26 -6.42
N THR A 31 8.69 14.92 -5.45
CA THR A 31 7.63 13.93 -5.62
C THR A 31 6.62 14.38 -6.67
N VAL A 32 6.41 13.56 -7.67
CA VAL A 32 5.33 13.70 -8.65
C VAL A 32 4.20 12.75 -8.27
N PHE A 33 2.98 13.28 -8.22
CA PHE A 33 1.76 12.53 -7.97
C PHE A 33 1.11 12.17 -9.30
N HIS A 34 1.12 10.89 -9.63
CA HIS A 34 0.57 10.42 -10.90
C HIS A 34 -0.93 10.18 -10.80
N PRO A 35 -1.70 10.49 -11.86
CA PRO A 35 -3.15 10.27 -11.86
C PRO A 35 -3.48 8.77 -11.79
N SER A 36 -4.54 8.42 -11.07
CA SER A 36 -5.04 7.05 -11.02
C SER A 36 -5.47 6.57 -12.41
N ALA A 37 -5.24 5.29 -12.70
CA ALA A 37 -5.72 4.67 -13.93
C ALA A 37 -7.25 4.51 -13.92
N TYR A 38 -7.82 4.28 -12.74
CA TYR A 38 -9.27 4.18 -12.54
C TYR A 38 -9.71 5.03 -11.35
N ASN A 39 -10.69 5.91 -11.59
CA ASN A 39 -11.36 6.70 -10.57
C ASN A 39 -12.82 6.24 -10.51
N LEU A 40 -13.17 5.45 -9.51
CA LEU A 40 -14.50 4.91 -9.30
C LEU A 40 -15.26 5.80 -8.33
N LYS A 41 -16.51 6.11 -8.63
CA LYS A 41 -17.35 7.02 -7.81
C LYS A 41 -17.86 6.32 -6.55
N THR A 42 -18.11 5.02 -6.65
CA THR A 42 -18.72 4.23 -5.57
C THR A 42 -17.66 3.84 -4.53
N PRO A 43 -17.84 4.16 -3.22
CA PRO A 43 -16.89 3.83 -2.17
C PRO A 43 -17.05 2.37 -1.71
N MET A 44 -16.59 1.44 -2.52
CA MET A 44 -16.64 -0.01 -2.29
C MET A 44 -15.33 -0.68 -2.73
N SER A 45 -15.25 -2.00 -2.58
CA SER A 45 -14.15 -2.77 -3.19
C SER A 45 -14.09 -2.54 -4.71
N PRO A 46 -12.90 -2.50 -5.31
CA PRO A 46 -12.72 -2.11 -6.72
C PRO A 46 -13.67 -2.82 -7.70
N HIS A 47 -13.81 -4.15 -7.61
CA HIS A 47 -14.69 -4.91 -8.50
C HIS A 47 -16.16 -4.51 -8.34
N ALA A 48 -16.63 -4.28 -7.10
CA ALA A 48 -18.01 -3.91 -6.84
C ALA A 48 -18.30 -2.47 -7.29
N ALA A 49 -17.38 -1.54 -6.98
CA ALA A 49 -17.46 -0.15 -7.43
C ALA A 49 -17.48 -0.07 -8.98
N ALA A 50 -16.58 -0.81 -9.63
CA ALA A 50 -16.50 -0.85 -11.08
C ALA A 50 -17.79 -1.38 -11.72
N ASN A 51 -18.39 -2.42 -11.14
CA ASN A 51 -19.66 -2.97 -11.62
C ASN A 51 -20.80 -1.95 -11.52
N ILE A 52 -20.90 -1.24 -10.41
CA ILE A 52 -21.92 -0.20 -10.19
C ILE A 52 -21.70 0.99 -11.13
N ASP A 53 -20.44 1.42 -11.28
CA ASP A 53 -20.08 2.57 -12.11
C ASP A 53 -20.06 2.23 -13.63
N GLY A 54 -20.33 0.98 -14.04
CA GLY A 54 -20.29 0.55 -15.42
C GLY A 54 -18.89 0.54 -16.04
N VAL A 55 -17.86 0.33 -15.22
CA VAL A 55 -16.45 0.32 -15.62
C VAL A 55 -15.90 -1.11 -15.58
N THR A 56 -15.05 -1.49 -16.53
CA THR A 56 -14.31 -2.74 -16.48
C THR A 56 -12.84 -2.45 -16.15
N ILE A 57 -12.42 -2.86 -14.98
CA ILE A 57 -11.00 -2.78 -14.57
C ILE A 57 -10.23 -3.90 -15.26
N SER A 58 -9.03 -3.60 -15.78
CA SER A 58 -8.09 -4.57 -16.31
C SER A 58 -6.67 -4.17 -16.00
N VAL A 59 -5.92 -5.05 -15.38
CA VAL A 59 -4.50 -4.84 -15.05
C VAL A 59 -3.68 -4.57 -16.30
N LYS A 60 -3.95 -5.29 -17.39
CA LYS A 60 -3.25 -5.13 -18.68
C LYS A 60 -3.41 -3.74 -19.31
N LYS A 61 -4.48 -3.03 -18.97
CA LYS A 61 -4.74 -1.66 -19.46
C LYS A 61 -4.11 -0.59 -18.58
N MET A 62 -3.69 -0.93 -17.36
CA MET A 62 -3.01 -0.01 -16.47
C MET A 62 -1.58 0.18 -16.92
N LYS A 63 -1.22 1.42 -17.25
CA LYS A 63 0.16 1.77 -17.60
C LYS A 63 0.83 2.34 -16.37
N VAL A 64 1.83 1.62 -15.85
CA VAL A 64 2.69 2.14 -14.77
C VAL A 64 3.35 3.43 -15.25
N PRO A 65 3.29 4.51 -14.47
CA PRO A 65 3.93 5.77 -14.83
C PRO A 65 5.42 5.61 -15.09
N THR A 66 5.90 6.24 -16.17
CA THR A 66 7.33 6.29 -16.45
C THR A 66 7.95 7.45 -15.66
N THR A 67 8.88 7.13 -14.80
CA THR A 67 9.60 8.13 -13.99
C THR A 67 11.08 7.79 -13.90
N LYS A 68 11.91 8.80 -13.57
CA LYS A 68 13.33 8.65 -13.23
C LYS A 68 13.55 8.50 -11.72
N ASN A 69 12.49 8.73 -10.93
CA ASN A 69 12.48 8.55 -9.48
C ASN A 69 12.12 7.11 -9.11
N ASN A 70 12.32 6.76 -7.84
CA ASN A 70 11.60 5.62 -7.26
C ASN A 70 10.09 5.90 -7.35
N LEU A 71 9.29 4.86 -7.48
CA LEU A 71 7.83 4.96 -7.54
C LEU A 71 7.22 4.18 -6.39
N VAL A 72 6.44 4.84 -5.56
CA VAL A 72 5.60 4.21 -4.55
C VAL A 72 4.23 3.94 -5.18
N ILE A 73 3.84 2.67 -5.24
CA ILE A 73 2.54 2.23 -5.76
C ILE A 73 1.68 1.78 -4.59
N GLU A 74 0.53 2.43 -4.39
CA GLU A 74 -0.41 2.07 -3.34
C GLU A 74 -1.57 1.25 -3.91
N GLY A 75 -1.77 0.04 -3.38
CA GLY A 75 -2.92 -0.80 -3.71
C GLY A 75 -4.24 -0.24 -3.17
N ALA A 76 -5.35 -0.77 -3.67
CA ALA A 76 -6.69 -0.46 -3.18
C ALA A 76 -7.22 -1.62 -2.31
N GLY A 77 -7.04 -1.51 -1.00
CA GLY A 77 -7.35 -2.57 -0.04
C GLY A 77 -6.23 -3.60 0.10
N GLY A 78 -6.57 -4.83 0.46
CA GLY A 78 -5.58 -5.89 0.69
C GLY A 78 -5.11 -6.57 -0.60
N LEU A 79 -4.05 -7.39 -0.48
CA LEU A 79 -3.36 -8.04 -1.60
C LEU A 79 -4.28 -8.83 -2.55
N LEU A 80 -5.24 -9.58 -2.01
CA LEU A 80 -6.15 -10.41 -2.80
C LEU A 80 -7.53 -9.77 -3.02
N VAL A 81 -7.64 -8.44 -2.84
CA VAL A 81 -8.86 -7.72 -3.20
C VAL A 81 -9.09 -7.83 -4.70
N PRO A 82 -10.28 -8.31 -5.14
CA PRO A 82 -10.57 -8.49 -6.55
C PRO A 82 -10.73 -7.15 -7.27
N LEU A 83 -10.16 -7.08 -8.46
CA LEU A 83 -10.33 -5.99 -9.42
C LEU A 83 -11.44 -6.30 -10.43
N ASN A 84 -11.56 -7.56 -10.79
CA ASN A 84 -12.59 -8.15 -11.61
C ASN A 84 -12.71 -9.65 -11.25
N GLU A 85 -13.41 -10.45 -12.06
CA GLU A 85 -13.61 -11.89 -11.80
C GLU A 85 -12.31 -12.73 -11.85
N ASN A 86 -11.23 -12.22 -12.45
CA ASN A 86 -10.02 -12.98 -12.74
C ASN A 86 -8.74 -12.34 -12.18
N GLU A 87 -8.77 -11.06 -11.82
CA GLU A 87 -7.60 -10.29 -11.41
C GLU A 87 -7.80 -9.70 -10.01
N THR A 88 -6.71 -9.65 -9.23
CA THR A 88 -6.63 -9.07 -7.88
C THR A 88 -5.59 -7.97 -7.83
N ILE A 89 -5.44 -7.29 -6.69
CA ILE A 89 -4.35 -6.32 -6.47
C ILE A 89 -2.98 -6.98 -6.65
N ALA A 90 -2.82 -8.26 -6.29
CA ALA A 90 -1.55 -8.98 -6.46
C ALA A 90 -1.08 -9.03 -7.92
N ASP A 91 -2.01 -9.01 -8.88
CA ASP A 91 -1.70 -9.08 -10.31
C ASP A 91 -1.12 -7.76 -10.86
N LEU A 92 -1.16 -6.68 -10.09
CA LEU A 92 -0.48 -5.42 -10.40
C LEU A 92 1.03 -5.47 -10.09
N ILE A 93 1.43 -6.34 -9.17
CA ILE A 93 2.80 -6.37 -8.65
C ILE A 93 3.70 -7.07 -9.67
N GLN A 94 4.80 -6.41 -10.04
CA GLN A 94 5.81 -6.98 -10.92
C GLN A 94 6.87 -7.73 -10.12
N PRO A 95 7.53 -8.76 -10.68
CA PRO A 95 8.59 -9.51 -10.00
C PRO A 95 9.77 -8.64 -9.53
N THR A 96 9.96 -7.49 -10.16
CA THR A 96 11.01 -6.50 -9.82
C THR A 96 10.63 -5.56 -8.69
N ASP A 97 9.36 -5.52 -8.31
CA ASP A 97 8.88 -4.62 -7.28
C ASP A 97 9.32 -5.10 -5.89
N LYS A 98 9.56 -4.14 -5.00
CA LYS A 98 9.80 -4.39 -3.58
C LYS A 98 8.48 -4.21 -2.83
N VAL A 99 7.91 -5.30 -2.34
CA VAL A 99 6.64 -5.25 -1.62
C VAL A 99 6.89 -4.95 -0.14
N ILE A 100 6.28 -3.89 0.36
CA ILE A 100 6.22 -3.56 1.78
C ILE A 100 4.83 -3.92 2.30
N ILE A 101 4.77 -4.82 3.28
CA ILE A 101 3.51 -5.19 3.92
C ILE A 101 3.27 -4.22 5.09
N VAL A 102 2.17 -3.49 5.05
CA VAL A 102 1.73 -2.69 6.19
C VAL A 102 0.78 -3.54 7.04
N SER A 103 1.20 -3.84 8.26
CA SER A 103 0.46 -4.66 9.22
C SER A 103 -0.05 -3.81 10.37
N ARG A 104 -1.36 -3.47 10.35
CA ARG A 104 -2.02 -2.77 11.45
C ARG A 104 -2.37 -3.75 12.57
N HIS A 105 -2.24 -3.31 13.83
CA HIS A 105 -2.61 -4.13 14.99
C HIS A 105 -4.12 -4.12 15.24
N TYR A 106 -4.72 -5.30 15.23
CA TYR A 106 -6.10 -5.59 15.62
C TYR A 106 -6.28 -7.11 15.83
N LEU A 107 -7.39 -7.53 16.42
CA LEU A 107 -7.68 -8.96 16.60
C LEU A 107 -7.81 -9.67 15.24
N GLY A 108 -6.89 -10.59 14.95
CA GLY A 108 -6.78 -11.28 13.65
C GLY A 108 -5.62 -10.79 12.77
N SER A 109 -4.89 -9.72 13.14
CA SER A 109 -3.79 -9.16 12.34
C SER A 109 -2.65 -10.16 12.12
N ILE A 110 -2.34 -11.04 13.10
CA ILE A 110 -1.35 -12.11 12.95
C ILE A 110 -1.72 -12.99 11.74
N ASN A 111 -2.95 -13.52 11.76
CA ASN A 111 -3.44 -14.37 10.67
C ASN A 111 -3.41 -13.65 9.32
N HIS A 112 -3.93 -12.42 9.24
CA HIS A 112 -3.97 -11.68 7.98
C HIS A 112 -2.57 -11.33 7.45
N THR A 113 -1.63 -11.00 8.34
CA THR A 113 -0.25 -10.71 7.94
C THR A 113 0.44 -11.97 7.42
N LEU A 114 0.32 -13.10 8.12
CA LEU A 114 0.91 -14.37 7.69
C LEU A 114 0.29 -14.87 6.39
N LEU A 115 -1.03 -14.78 6.21
CA LEU A 115 -1.68 -15.10 4.94
C LEU A 115 -1.19 -14.21 3.78
N THR A 116 -0.96 -12.93 4.03
CA THR A 116 -0.40 -12.02 3.03
C THR A 116 1.02 -12.43 2.65
N VAL A 117 1.86 -12.78 3.63
CA VAL A 117 3.22 -13.28 3.39
C VAL A 117 3.19 -14.56 2.55
N GLU A 118 2.34 -15.53 2.92
CA GLU A 118 2.19 -16.79 2.17
C GLU A 118 1.71 -16.54 0.73
N ALA A 119 0.74 -15.65 0.55
CA ALA A 119 0.23 -15.31 -0.77
C ALA A 119 1.28 -14.64 -1.67
N LEU A 120 2.17 -13.81 -1.11
CA LEU A 120 3.28 -13.20 -1.83
C LEU A 120 4.36 -14.25 -2.17
N LYS A 121 4.75 -15.09 -1.19
CA LYS A 121 5.73 -16.15 -1.39
C LYS A 121 5.28 -17.15 -2.45
N SER A 122 4.02 -17.59 -2.43
CA SER A 122 3.47 -18.52 -3.41
C SER A 122 3.47 -18.00 -4.85
N ARG A 123 3.54 -16.67 -5.00
CA ARG A 123 3.64 -15.97 -6.29
C ARG A 123 5.06 -15.59 -6.67
N ASN A 124 6.06 -15.96 -5.85
CA ASN A 124 7.46 -15.56 -6.01
C ASN A 124 7.66 -14.05 -6.09
N LEU A 125 6.84 -13.28 -5.36
CA LEU A 125 6.95 -11.82 -5.27
C LEU A 125 7.96 -11.42 -4.19
N ASN A 126 8.71 -10.36 -4.45
CA ASN A 126 9.79 -9.90 -3.58
C ASN A 126 9.26 -9.12 -2.37
N ILE A 127 9.26 -9.74 -1.20
CA ILE A 127 8.88 -9.10 0.06
C ILE A 127 10.09 -8.35 0.62
N HIS A 128 10.06 -7.02 0.57
CA HIS A 128 11.13 -6.19 1.14
C HIS A 128 11.09 -6.17 2.66
N GLY A 129 9.88 -6.10 3.24
CA GLY A 129 9.72 -6.12 4.69
C GLY A 129 8.30 -5.86 5.15
N ILE A 130 8.12 -5.89 6.48
CA ILE A 130 6.87 -5.56 7.17
C ILE A 130 7.07 -4.25 7.92
N LEU A 131 6.12 -3.33 7.76
CA LEU A 131 5.97 -2.11 8.54
C LEU A 131 4.73 -2.26 9.42
N PHE A 132 4.89 -2.21 10.74
CA PHE A 132 3.75 -2.23 11.64
C PHE A 132 3.09 -0.85 11.73
N SER A 133 1.79 -0.83 12.05
CA SER A 133 1.02 0.40 12.25
C SER A 133 0.12 0.25 13.48
N GLY A 134 0.15 1.25 14.35
CA GLY A 134 -0.58 1.30 15.60
C GLY A 134 0.30 1.19 16.83
N ALA A 135 -0.31 1.20 18.01
CA ALA A 135 0.39 1.07 19.29
C ALA A 135 1.22 -0.21 19.37
N GLU A 136 2.31 -0.17 20.11
CA GLU A 136 3.21 -1.31 20.26
C GLU A 136 2.50 -2.55 20.80
N HIS A 137 2.74 -3.69 20.13
CA HIS A 137 2.21 -4.98 20.56
C HIS A 137 3.30 -6.06 20.45
N PRO A 138 4.25 -6.14 21.45
CA PRO A 138 5.47 -6.92 21.33
C PRO A 138 5.25 -8.40 21.01
N THR A 139 4.22 -9.02 21.61
CA THR A 139 3.91 -10.44 21.39
C THR A 139 3.43 -10.71 19.98
N THR A 140 2.59 -9.83 19.41
CA THR A 140 2.09 -9.91 18.03
C THR A 140 3.23 -9.69 17.03
N GLU A 141 4.02 -8.66 17.23
CA GLU A 141 5.14 -8.31 16.35
C GLU A 141 6.19 -9.42 16.33
N LYS A 142 6.56 -9.93 17.53
CA LYS A 142 7.53 -11.02 17.67
C LYS A 142 7.07 -12.28 16.95
N ILE A 143 5.81 -12.70 17.12
CA ILE A 143 5.33 -13.93 16.49
C ILE A 143 5.24 -13.80 14.98
N ILE A 144 4.79 -12.64 14.47
CA ILE A 144 4.76 -12.36 13.03
C ILE A 144 6.18 -12.43 12.45
N ALA A 145 7.15 -11.75 13.08
CA ALA A 145 8.54 -11.76 12.64
C ALA A 145 9.12 -13.19 12.62
N THR A 146 8.90 -13.95 13.69
CA THR A 146 9.41 -15.32 13.83
C THR A 146 8.80 -16.27 12.79
N MET A 147 7.48 -16.24 12.61
CA MET A 147 6.79 -17.18 11.72
C MET A 147 6.95 -16.81 10.25
N SER A 148 6.97 -15.52 9.93
CA SER A 148 7.12 -15.07 8.54
C SER A 148 8.56 -15.19 8.03
N GLY A 149 9.55 -15.00 8.91
CA GLY A 149 10.96 -14.86 8.53
C GLY A 149 11.23 -13.59 7.71
N VAL A 150 10.28 -12.64 7.69
CA VAL A 150 10.39 -11.40 6.92
C VAL A 150 10.99 -10.29 7.78
N THR A 151 11.86 -9.46 7.20
CA THR A 151 12.48 -8.33 7.87
C THR A 151 11.44 -7.34 8.37
N ILE A 152 11.55 -6.91 9.63
CA ILE A 152 10.73 -5.83 10.19
C ILE A 152 11.42 -4.50 9.92
N LEU A 153 10.76 -3.65 9.15
CA LEU A 153 11.27 -2.32 8.80
C LEU A 153 11.11 -1.31 9.94
N GLY A 154 10.06 -1.45 10.73
CA GLY A 154 9.77 -0.58 11.86
C GLY A 154 8.29 -0.55 12.18
N ARG A 155 7.90 0.49 12.92
CA ARG A 155 6.50 0.76 13.27
C ARG A 155 6.21 2.25 13.10
N ILE A 156 4.99 2.57 12.69
CA ILE A 156 4.38 3.90 12.78
C ILE A 156 3.37 3.81 13.91
N GLU A 157 3.59 4.60 14.96
CA GLU A 157 2.75 4.61 16.16
C GLU A 157 1.37 5.22 15.87
N GLU A 158 0.47 5.09 16.82
CA GLU A 158 -0.82 5.77 16.79
C GLU A 158 -0.63 7.21 17.26
N GLU A 159 -0.46 8.13 16.31
CA GLU A 159 -0.21 9.52 16.57
C GLU A 159 -1.53 10.27 16.81
N PRO A 160 -1.56 11.26 17.72
CA PRO A 160 -2.77 12.06 17.96
C PRO A 160 -3.19 12.89 16.74
N TYR A 161 -2.27 13.17 15.84
CA TYR A 161 -2.48 13.79 14.52
C TYR A 161 -1.34 13.42 13.58
N PHE A 162 -1.61 13.49 12.28
CA PHE A 162 -0.58 13.36 11.25
C PHE A 162 -0.47 14.67 10.47
N ASP A 163 0.74 15.22 10.45
CA ASP A 163 1.11 16.37 9.63
C ASP A 163 2.45 16.12 8.91
N GLN A 164 2.92 17.11 8.18
CA GLN A 164 4.19 17.03 7.46
C GLN A 164 5.40 16.84 8.38
N ASN A 165 5.35 17.28 9.63
CA ASN A 165 6.47 17.14 10.57
C ASN A 165 6.55 15.71 11.08
N VAL A 166 5.44 15.14 11.52
CA VAL A 166 5.33 13.73 11.91
C VAL A 166 5.80 12.82 10.77
N VAL A 167 5.37 13.07 9.54
CA VAL A 167 5.81 12.31 8.35
C VAL A 167 7.32 12.43 8.13
N LYS A 168 7.94 13.61 8.32
CA LYS A 168 9.39 13.80 8.22
C LYS A 168 10.16 13.01 9.27
N GLU A 169 9.67 12.96 10.51
CA GLU A 169 10.28 12.21 11.60
C GLU A 169 10.31 10.71 11.29
N TYR A 170 9.18 10.13 10.89
CA TYR A 170 9.12 8.73 10.45
C TYR A 170 9.96 8.47 9.20
N ALA A 171 9.97 9.40 8.25
CA ALA A 171 10.82 9.29 7.08
C ALA A 171 12.31 9.23 7.44
N ALA A 172 12.76 10.03 8.40
CA ALA A 172 14.15 9.99 8.89
C ALA A 172 14.48 8.64 9.55
N ILE A 173 13.57 8.09 10.37
CA ILE A 173 13.73 6.80 11.04
C ILE A 173 13.79 5.64 10.04
N LEU A 174 12.94 5.66 9.04
CA LEU A 174 12.77 4.55 8.10
C LEU A 174 13.70 4.62 6.88
N LYS A 175 14.32 5.78 6.61
CA LYS A 175 15.09 6.03 5.37
C LYS A 175 16.16 4.99 5.07
N SER A 176 16.85 4.49 6.09
CA SER A 176 17.92 3.48 5.91
C SER A 176 17.43 2.05 5.70
N LYS A 177 16.11 1.83 5.84
CA LYS A 177 15.47 0.51 5.76
C LYS A 177 14.58 0.35 4.51
N LEU A 178 14.33 1.43 3.80
CA LEU A 178 13.55 1.51 2.57
C LEU A 178 14.46 1.75 1.36
#